data_60ed37fa48826911fd92a1fed499ad1f
#
_entry.id   60ed37fa48826911fd92a1fed499ad1f
#
_cell.length_a   1.000
_cell.length_b   1.000
_cell.length_c   1.000
_cell.angle_alpha   90.00
_cell.angle_beta   90.00
_cell.angle_gamma   90.00
#
_symmetry.space_group_name_H-M   'P 1'
#
loop_
_entity.id
_entity.type
_entity.pdbx_description
1 polymer ?
#
loop_
_entity_poly.entity_id
_entity_poly.type
_entity_poly.pdbx_seq_one_letter_code
_entity_poly.pdbx_strand_id
1 'polypeptide(L)'
;MSLPDRLLAVGPFRSAGILALCAALVLASACTVRPLYSDAGIQTGAVPGAAEGLKQISIDAVDTRYAQELRNQLIFLFNGGAGQPAQAKYKMTLTAAVQVVDEAVIEIDNDNRPTAATLHMTGSYVLIDLATGNPVAKGTRTIPASYDQPTQEFANLRARRDAENRAARELAELLRLDVAQKLVKLQAA
;
A
#
# COMPACT_ATOMS: atom_id res chain seq x y z
N MET A 1 -22.43 56.41 -42.19
CA MET A 1 -21.20 55.99 -41.45
C MET A 1 -21.15 54.45 -41.46
N SER A 2 -20.36 53.88 -42.37
CA SER A 2 -20.21 52.45 -42.63
C SER A 2 -19.04 51.93 -41.83
N LEU A 3 -19.28 50.95 -40.98
CA LEU A 3 -18.23 50.19 -40.34
C LEU A 3 -17.60 49.20 -41.34
N PRO A 4 -16.27 49.05 -41.43
CA PRO A 4 -15.68 48.06 -42.29
C PRO A 4 -15.68 46.69 -41.58
N ASP A 5 -16.34 45.71 -42.21
CA ASP A 5 -16.23 44.29 -41.93
C ASP A 5 -14.79 43.81 -42.20
N ARG A 6 -13.97 43.70 -41.18
CA ARG A 6 -12.71 42.96 -41.25
C ARG A 6 -12.99 41.52 -40.87
N LEU A 7 -13.48 40.75 -41.80
CA LEU A 7 -13.40 39.28 -41.75
C LEU A 7 -11.92 38.89 -41.66
N LEU A 8 -11.54 38.38 -40.51
CA LEU A 8 -10.22 37.79 -40.25
C LEU A 8 -10.05 36.58 -41.17
N ALA A 9 -9.42 36.79 -42.30
CA ALA A 9 -8.94 35.70 -43.14
C ALA A 9 -7.82 34.97 -42.39
N VAL A 10 -8.19 33.89 -41.69
CA VAL A 10 -7.24 32.96 -41.07
C VAL A 10 -6.54 32.21 -42.22
N GLY A 11 -5.33 32.59 -42.54
CA GLY A 11 -4.56 31.95 -43.61
C GLY A 11 -4.31 30.46 -43.34
N PRO A 12 -4.22 29.61 -44.34
CA PRO A 12 -4.12 28.16 -44.24
C PRO A 12 -2.92 27.68 -43.40
N PHE A 13 -1.90 28.48 -43.24
CA PHE A 13 -0.74 28.17 -42.37
C PHE A 13 -1.03 28.28 -40.87
N ARG A 14 -1.99 29.11 -40.45
CA ARG A 14 -2.36 29.25 -39.03
C ARG A 14 -3.27 28.10 -38.57
N SER A 15 -4.14 27.62 -39.45
CA SER A 15 -4.99 26.45 -39.18
C SER A 15 -4.19 25.13 -39.10
N ALA A 16 -3.15 24.97 -39.90
CA ALA A 16 -2.25 23.83 -39.85
C ALA A 16 -1.47 23.78 -38.52
N GLY A 17 -1.01 24.93 -38.01
CA GLY A 17 -0.33 25.02 -36.71
C GLY A 17 -1.23 24.67 -35.54
N ILE A 18 -2.49 25.11 -35.55
CA ILE A 18 -3.48 24.77 -34.51
C ILE A 18 -3.83 23.28 -34.55
N LEU A 19 -3.99 22.69 -35.74
CA LEU A 19 -4.24 21.25 -35.89
C LEU A 19 -3.07 20.41 -35.40
N ALA A 20 -1.83 20.80 -35.68
CA ALA A 20 -0.63 20.11 -35.18
C ALA A 20 -0.51 20.20 -33.65
N LEU A 21 -0.83 21.37 -33.06
CA LEU A 21 -0.83 21.53 -31.60
C LEU A 21 -1.91 20.69 -30.91
N CYS A 22 -3.11 20.62 -31.46
CA CYS A 22 -4.19 19.77 -30.96
C CYS A 22 -3.83 18.27 -31.07
N ALA A 23 -3.21 17.84 -32.17
CA ALA A 23 -2.73 16.46 -32.33
C ALA A 23 -1.62 16.12 -31.32
N ALA A 24 -0.70 17.04 -31.06
CA ALA A 24 0.34 16.86 -30.03
C ALA A 24 -0.23 16.75 -28.61
N LEU A 25 -1.26 17.52 -28.26
CA LEU A 25 -1.97 17.46 -26.99
C LEU A 25 -2.74 16.14 -26.79
N VAL A 26 -3.32 15.58 -27.84
CA VAL A 26 -4.01 14.27 -27.79
C VAL A 26 -3.00 13.12 -27.61
N LEU A 27 -1.81 13.23 -28.21
CA LEU A 27 -0.73 12.23 -28.03
C LEU A 27 -0.10 12.29 -26.62
N ALA A 28 -0.09 13.45 -25.97
CA ALA A 28 0.40 13.60 -24.60
C ALA A 28 -0.53 12.98 -23.53
N SER A 29 -1.81 12.74 -23.84
CA SER A 29 -2.77 12.10 -22.92
C SER A 29 -2.70 10.57 -22.89
N ALA A 30 -1.76 9.95 -23.61
CA ALA A 30 -1.60 8.49 -23.67
C ALA A 30 -0.99 7.84 -22.41
N CYS A 31 -0.53 8.62 -21.42
CA CYS A 31 -0.11 8.11 -20.12
C CYS A 31 -1.34 7.79 -19.26
N THR A 32 -1.96 6.63 -19.46
CA THR A 32 -3.03 6.15 -18.60
C THR A 32 -2.44 5.61 -17.28
N VAL A 33 -2.41 6.44 -16.25
CA VAL A 33 -2.16 6.00 -14.88
C VAL A 33 -3.39 5.24 -14.39
N ARG A 34 -3.27 3.92 -14.20
CA ARG A 34 -4.36 3.10 -13.64
C ARG A 34 -4.20 3.02 -12.13
N PRO A 35 -5.15 3.51 -11.34
CA PRO A 35 -5.16 3.26 -9.91
C PRO A 35 -5.30 1.76 -9.64
N LEU A 36 -4.39 1.17 -8.85
CA LEU A 36 -4.35 -0.26 -8.54
C LEU A 36 -5.65 -0.78 -7.89
N TYR A 37 -6.40 0.09 -7.24
CA TYR A 37 -7.64 -0.22 -6.52
C TYR A 37 -8.90 0.32 -7.20
N SER A 38 -8.85 0.68 -8.48
CA SER A 38 -10.05 1.12 -9.20
C SER A 38 -10.87 -0.07 -9.69
N ASP A 39 -12.16 -0.04 -9.41
CA ASP A 39 -13.13 -1.04 -9.91
C ASP A 39 -13.56 -0.79 -11.37
N ALA A 40 -13.05 0.25 -12.01
CA ALA A 40 -13.39 0.67 -13.36
C ALA A 40 -12.73 -0.22 -14.44
N GLY A 41 -12.90 -1.54 -14.34
CA GLY A 41 -12.16 -2.49 -15.16
C GLY A 41 -12.94 -3.27 -16.24
N ILE A 42 -14.25 -3.28 -16.18
CA ILE A 42 -15.04 -4.26 -16.96
C ILE A 42 -15.27 -3.83 -18.43
N GLN A 43 -15.19 -2.55 -18.76
CA GLN A 43 -15.53 -2.07 -20.12
C GLN A 43 -14.37 -1.90 -21.10
N THR A 44 -13.12 -2.04 -20.66
CA THR A 44 -11.94 -1.80 -21.52
C THR A 44 -10.97 -2.97 -21.62
N GLY A 45 -11.40 -4.21 -21.35
CA GLY A 45 -10.52 -5.39 -21.36
C GLY A 45 -9.47 -5.37 -20.24
N ALA A 46 -9.69 -4.60 -19.22
CA ALA A 46 -8.84 -4.51 -18.04
C ALA A 46 -9.13 -5.67 -17.10
N VAL A 47 -8.08 -6.28 -16.59
CA VAL A 47 -8.14 -7.29 -15.51
C VAL A 47 -9.03 -6.74 -14.38
N PRO A 48 -10.01 -7.52 -13.86
CA PRO A 48 -10.84 -7.10 -12.74
C PRO A 48 -9.98 -6.53 -11.62
N GLY A 49 -10.41 -5.42 -11.02
CA GLY A 49 -9.60 -4.65 -10.08
C GLY A 49 -9.07 -5.53 -8.94
N ALA A 50 -7.85 -5.28 -8.52
CA ALA A 50 -7.22 -5.97 -7.39
C ALA A 50 -8.06 -5.93 -6.11
N ALA A 51 -8.94 -4.92 -5.99
CA ALA A 51 -9.85 -4.74 -4.86
C ALA A 51 -10.76 -5.95 -4.63
N GLU A 52 -11.36 -6.53 -5.68
CA GLU A 52 -12.23 -7.71 -5.55
C GLU A 52 -11.43 -8.96 -5.14
N GLY A 53 -10.21 -9.12 -5.63
CA GLY A 53 -9.33 -10.22 -5.22
C GLY A 53 -8.93 -10.14 -3.75
N LEU A 54 -8.69 -8.94 -3.22
CA LEU A 54 -8.35 -8.73 -1.81
C LEU A 54 -9.50 -9.12 -0.87
N LYS A 55 -10.75 -8.82 -1.24
CA LYS A 55 -11.94 -9.18 -0.44
C LYS A 55 -12.18 -10.70 -0.33
N GLN A 56 -11.51 -11.50 -1.15
CA GLN A 56 -11.63 -12.95 -1.16
C GLN A 56 -10.55 -13.65 -0.32
N ILE A 57 -9.78 -12.89 0.46
CA ILE A 57 -8.69 -13.40 1.29
C ILE A 57 -9.15 -13.52 2.75
N SER A 58 -9.00 -14.73 3.34
CA SER A 58 -9.04 -14.92 4.79
C SER A 58 -7.62 -14.94 5.34
N ILE A 59 -7.41 -14.38 6.54
CA ILE A 59 -6.10 -14.33 7.21
C ILE A 59 -6.16 -15.19 8.47
N ASP A 60 -5.24 -16.14 8.59
CA ASP A 60 -5.14 -17.01 9.76
C ASP A 60 -4.94 -16.22 11.07
N ALA A 61 -5.27 -16.83 12.19
CA ALA A 61 -4.96 -16.29 13.51
C ALA A 61 -3.43 -16.22 13.71
N VAL A 62 -2.99 -15.27 14.51
CA VAL A 62 -1.58 -15.04 14.86
C VAL A 62 -1.46 -14.89 16.38
N ASP A 63 -0.28 -15.19 16.94
CA ASP A 63 -0.14 -15.39 18.39
C ASP A 63 0.37 -14.14 19.13
N THR A 64 1.11 -13.24 18.46
CA THR A 64 1.70 -12.07 19.12
C THR A 64 0.82 -10.82 18.99
N ARG A 65 0.88 -9.91 19.96
CA ARG A 65 0.10 -8.68 19.98
C ARG A 65 0.33 -7.82 18.72
N TYR A 66 1.59 -7.58 18.35
CA TYR A 66 1.93 -6.78 17.17
C TYR A 66 1.52 -7.47 15.85
N ALA A 67 1.56 -8.82 15.80
CA ALA A 67 1.05 -9.56 14.65
C ALA A 67 -0.48 -9.49 14.58
N GLN A 68 -1.19 -9.47 15.72
CA GLN A 68 -2.64 -9.26 15.76
C GLN A 68 -3.02 -7.86 15.26
N GLU A 69 -2.27 -6.81 15.65
CA GLU A 69 -2.48 -5.46 15.13
C GLU A 69 -2.28 -5.42 13.60
N LEU A 70 -1.19 -6.00 13.10
CA LEU A 70 -0.92 -6.13 11.66
C LEU A 70 -2.06 -6.87 10.94
N ARG A 71 -2.49 -8.00 11.49
CA ARG A 71 -3.58 -8.81 10.94
C ARG A 71 -4.90 -8.04 10.90
N ASN A 72 -5.27 -7.37 11.98
CA ASN A 72 -6.51 -6.61 12.06
C ASN A 72 -6.51 -5.45 11.04
N GLN A 73 -5.40 -4.76 10.91
CA GLN A 73 -5.24 -3.70 9.92
C GLN A 73 -5.34 -4.24 8.48
N LEU A 74 -4.73 -5.41 8.18
CA LEU A 74 -4.86 -6.05 6.86
C LEU A 74 -6.30 -6.46 6.56
N ILE A 75 -7.03 -7.05 7.54
CA ILE A 75 -8.45 -7.38 7.37
C ILE A 75 -9.26 -6.13 7.05
N PHE A 76 -9.02 -5.05 7.78
CA PHE A 76 -9.68 -3.76 7.52
C PHE A 76 -9.38 -3.24 6.11
N LEU A 77 -8.11 -3.25 5.70
CA LEU A 77 -7.66 -2.76 4.40
C LEU A 77 -8.15 -3.61 3.21
N PHE A 78 -8.31 -4.92 3.40
CA PHE A 78 -8.80 -5.82 2.36
C PHE A 78 -10.30 -5.72 2.16
N ASN A 79 -11.05 -5.52 3.25
CA ASN A 79 -12.52 -5.64 3.25
C ASN A 79 -13.24 -4.32 3.55
N GLY A 80 -12.52 -3.18 3.66
CA GLY A 80 -13.14 -1.88 3.93
C GLY A 80 -13.91 -1.81 5.25
N GLY A 81 -13.49 -2.61 6.27
CA GLY A 81 -14.16 -2.68 7.57
C GLY A 81 -15.29 -3.71 7.68
N ALA A 82 -15.64 -4.45 6.62
CA ALA A 82 -16.68 -5.49 6.65
C ALA A 82 -16.27 -6.79 7.37
N GLY A 83 -15.01 -6.89 7.85
CA GLY A 83 -14.49 -8.11 8.45
C GLY A 83 -13.99 -9.11 7.42
N GLN A 84 -13.71 -10.34 7.83
CA GLN A 84 -13.24 -11.39 6.93
C GLN A 84 -14.41 -12.00 6.13
N PRO A 85 -14.16 -12.45 4.87
CA PRO A 85 -15.19 -13.09 4.05
C PRO A 85 -15.61 -14.45 4.66
N ALA A 86 -16.91 -14.73 4.63
CA ALA A 86 -17.43 -16.03 5.05
C ALA A 86 -17.01 -17.17 4.10
N GLN A 87 -16.83 -16.85 2.81
CA GLN A 87 -16.32 -17.76 1.79
C GLN A 87 -15.11 -17.12 1.13
N ALA A 88 -13.93 -17.52 1.56
CA ALA A 88 -12.67 -17.06 1.01
C ALA A 88 -12.26 -17.95 -0.19
N LYS A 89 -11.67 -17.35 -1.20
CA LYS A 89 -10.98 -18.07 -2.28
C LYS A 89 -9.53 -18.37 -1.89
N TYR A 90 -8.93 -17.44 -1.16
CA TYR A 90 -7.55 -17.52 -0.74
C TYR A 90 -7.43 -17.50 0.78
N LYS A 91 -6.44 -18.21 1.27
CA LYS A 91 -6.04 -18.24 2.68
C LYS A 91 -4.65 -17.64 2.82
N MET A 92 -4.49 -16.66 3.69
CA MET A 92 -3.20 -16.05 3.98
C MET A 92 -2.68 -16.52 5.34
N THR A 93 -1.52 -17.15 5.35
CA THR A 93 -0.73 -17.36 6.57
C THR A 93 0.20 -16.17 6.75
N LEU A 94 0.10 -15.50 7.89
CA LEU A 94 0.84 -14.28 8.22
C LEU A 94 1.78 -14.54 9.38
N THR A 95 3.02 -14.08 9.27
CA THR A 95 3.99 -14.06 10.36
C THR A 95 4.56 -12.65 10.53
N ALA A 96 4.81 -12.24 11.77
CA ALA A 96 5.47 -10.98 12.05
C ALA A 96 6.57 -11.18 13.10
N ALA A 97 7.67 -10.43 12.94
CA ALA A 97 8.78 -10.38 13.88
C ALA A 97 9.17 -8.93 14.13
N VAL A 98 9.63 -8.66 15.35
CA VAL A 98 10.10 -7.35 15.78
C VAL A 98 11.51 -7.47 16.30
N GLN A 99 12.41 -6.63 15.78
CA GLN A 99 13.76 -6.43 16.26
C GLN A 99 13.92 -4.97 16.69
N VAL A 100 14.49 -4.74 17.87
CA VAL A 100 14.78 -3.40 18.40
C VAL A 100 16.29 -3.19 18.36
N VAL A 101 16.70 -2.04 17.86
CA VAL A 101 18.09 -1.58 17.80
C VAL A 101 18.17 -0.25 18.53
N ASP A 102 19.03 -0.19 19.54
CA ASP A 102 19.33 1.04 20.27
C ASP A 102 20.26 1.93 19.42
N GLU A 103 19.87 3.17 19.17
CA GLU A 103 20.57 4.01 18.19
C GLU A 103 21.33 5.17 18.79
N ALA A 104 20.89 5.71 19.92
CA ALA A 104 21.51 6.88 20.51
C ALA A 104 21.79 6.69 21.99
N VAL A 105 23.04 6.93 22.37
CA VAL A 105 23.47 7.10 23.77
C VAL A 105 23.79 8.56 23.94
N ILE A 106 22.95 9.29 24.69
CA ILE A 106 23.27 10.64 25.16
C ILE A 106 23.74 10.48 26.59
N GLU A 107 24.98 10.86 26.84
CA GLU A 107 25.57 10.86 28.17
C GLU A 107 24.96 12.01 28.98
N ILE A 108 23.98 11.70 29.82
CA ILE A 108 23.40 12.61 30.79
C ILE A 108 23.80 12.10 32.19
N ASP A 109 24.58 12.85 32.91
CA ASP A 109 24.98 12.59 34.34
C ASP A 109 25.63 11.20 34.57
N ASN A 110 26.59 10.77 33.73
CA ASN A 110 27.29 9.47 33.79
C ASN A 110 26.36 8.22 33.61
N ASP A 111 25.13 8.39 33.21
CA ASP A 111 24.22 7.30 32.90
C ASP A 111 24.27 7.04 31.37
N ASN A 112 25.07 6.06 30.97
CA ASN A 112 25.30 5.71 29.56
C ASN A 112 24.13 4.85 29.03
N ARG A 113 22.90 5.41 29.00
CA ARG A 113 21.69 4.70 28.54
C ARG A 113 21.26 5.17 27.17
N PRO A 114 20.78 4.25 26.31
CA PRO A 114 20.15 4.64 25.06
C PRO A 114 18.93 5.52 25.33
N THR A 115 18.81 6.64 24.63
CA THR A 115 17.66 7.56 24.73
C THR A 115 16.70 7.43 23.56
N ALA A 116 17.11 6.72 22.49
CA ALA A 116 16.29 6.42 21.33
C ALA A 116 16.57 4.99 20.82
N ALA A 117 15.55 4.39 20.24
CA ALA A 117 15.68 3.10 19.57
C ALA A 117 14.86 3.08 18.29
N THR A 118 15.28 2.26 17.34
CA THR A 118 14.50 1.93 16.14
C THR A 118 14.04 0.47 16.22
N LEU A 119 12.73 0.31 16.10
CA LEU A 119 12.07 -0.96 15.98
C LEU A 119 11.94 -1.30 14.50
N HIS A 120 12.46 -2.46 14.08
CA HIS A 120 12.26 -3.03 12.76
C HIS A 120 11.19 -4.11 12.84
N MET A 121 10.04 -3.88 12.19
CA MET A 121 8.99 -4.88 12.08
C MET A 121 9.04 -5.52 10.71
N THR A 122 9.23 -6.85 10.67
CA THR A 122 9.21 -7.64 9.44
C THR A 122 7.95 -8.47 9.40
N GLY A 123 7.15 -8.34 8.34
CA GLY A 123 5.99 -9.16 8.05
C GLY A 123 6.22 -10.03 6.83
N SER A 124 5.87 -11.31 6.95
CA SER A 124 5.93 -12.27 5.84
C SER A 124 4.58 -12.94 5.69
N TYR A 125 4.19 -13.21 4.43
CA TYR A 125 2.95 -13.93 4.16
C TYR A 125 3.13 -15.00 3.08
N VAL A 126 2.28 -16.01 3.15
CA VAL A 126 2.04 -16.99 2.09
C VAL A 126 0.55 -17.01 1.79
N LEU A 127 0.19 -16.83 0.51
CA LEU A 127 -1.18 -16.90 0.02
C LEU A 127 -1.41 -18.25 -0.64
N ILE A 128 -2.41 -18.99 -0.17
CA ILE A 128 -2.76 -20.33 -0.64
C ILE A 128 -4.12 -20.26 -1.31
N ASP A 129 -4.25 -20.82 -2.49
CA ASP A 129 -5.54 -21.02 -3.15
C ASP A 129 -6.26 -22.22 -2.51
N LEU A 130 -7.46 -21.97 -1.97
CA LEU A 130 -8.22 -23.01 -1.26
C LEU A 130 -8.81 -24.09 -2.17
N ALA A 131 -8.95 -23.83 -3.46
CA ALA A 131 -9.45 -24.82 -4.41
C ALA A 131 -8.37 -25.85 -4.79
N THR A 132 -7.10 -25.41 -4.88
CA THR A 132 -5.98 -26.26 -5.31
C THR A 132 -5.08 -26.69 -4.16
N GLY A 133 -5.12 -25.98 -3.01
CA GLY A 133 -4.21 -26.16 -1.88
C GLY A 133 -2.79 -25.66 -2.14
N ASN A 134 -2.52 -25.05 -3.29
CA ASN A 134 -1.18 -24.61 -3.67
C ASN A 134 -0.89 -23.17 -3.24
N PRO A 135 0.35 -22.85 -2.86
CA PRO A 135 0.76 -21.48 -2.63
C PRO A 135 0.84 -20.72 -3.96
N VAL A 136 0.10 -19.62 -4.07
CA VAL A 136 0.01 -18.79 -5.28
C VAL A 136 0.81 -17.50 -5.18
N ALA A 137 1.09 -17.02 -3.98
CA ALA A 137 1.94 -15.87 -3.76
C ALA A 137 2.61 -15.92 -2.37
N LYS A 138 3.75 -15.27 -2.27
CA LYS A 138 4.46 -15.03 -0.98
C LYS A 138 5.16 -13.69 -1.02
N GLY A 139 5.38 -13.08 0.13
CA GLY A 139 6.11 -11.83 0.22
C GLY A 139 6.61 -11.54 1.62
N THR A 140 7.59 -10.67 1.69
CA THR A 140 8.17 -10.18 2.95
C THR A 140 8.45 -8.69 2.80
N ARG A 141 8.12 -7.90 3.82
CA ARG A 141 8.39 -6.47 3.90
C ARG A 141 8.85 -6.13 5.31
N THR A 142 9.67 -5.09 5.42
CA THR A 142 10.18 -4.59 6.71
C THR A 142 9.96 -3.08 6.78
N ILE A 143 9.54 -2.61 7.95
CA ILE A 143 9.33 -1.19 8.26
C ILE A 143 10.12 -0.84 9.52
N PRO A 144 10.88 0.26 9.55
CA PRO A 144 11.44 0.83 10.76
C PRO A 144 10.43 1.76 11.45
N ALA A 145 10.47 1.82 12.77
CA ALA A 145 9.72 2.79 13.58
C ALA A 145 10.56 3.23 14.77
N SER A 146 11.06 4.45 14.74
CA SER A 146 11.86 5.00 15.83
C SER A 146 10.97 5.48 16.98
N TYR A 147 11.48 5.39 18.20
CA TYR A 147 10.83 5.89 19.42
C TYR A 147 11.85 6.30 20.48
N ASP A 148 11.45 7.24 21.30
CA ASP A 148 12.26 7.67 22.46
C ASP A 148 12.18 6.63 23.58
N GLN A 149 13.30 6.43 24.28
CA GLN A 149 13.41 5.56 25.44
C GLN A 149 13.53 6.40 26.73
N PRO A 150 12.42 6.87 27.30
CA PRO A 150 12.45 7.59 28.56
C PRO A 150 12.89 6.65 29.70
N THR A 151 13.50 7.22 30.74
CA THR A 151 13.98 6.47 31.91
C THR A 151 12.86 5.83 32.73
N GLN A 152 11.64 6.34 32.61
CA GLN A 152 10.47 5.76 33.28
C GLN A 152 9.98 4.53 32.53
N GLU A 153 9.96 3.40 33.18
CA GLU A 153 9.62 2.09 32.61
C GLU A 153 8.26 2.07 31.91
N PHE A 154 7.22 2.63 32.53
CA PHE A 154 5.89 2.70 31.89
C PHE A 154 5.84 3.59 30.66
N ALA A 155 6.58 4.68 30.67
CA ALA A 155 6.67 5.56 29.51
C ALA A 155 7.40 4.87 28.36
N ASN A 156 8.49 4.18 28.64
CA ASN A 156 9.25 3.37 27.67
C ASN A 156 8.37 2.26 27.07
N LEU A 157 7.67 1.50 27.92
CA LEU A 157 6.75 0.45 27.44
C LEU A 157 5.66 1.02 26.51
N ARG A 158 5.09 2.19 26.82
CA ARG A 158 4.09 2.86 25.99
C ARG A 158 4.67 3.34 24.66
N ALA A 159 5.85 3.97 24.70
CA ALA A 159 6.54 4.45 23.50
C ALA A 159 6.85 3.27 22.53
N ARG A 160 7.36 2.15 23.07
CA ARG A 160 7.59 0.94 22.28
C ARG A 160 6.30 0.36 21.68
N ARG A 161 5.21 0.26 22.46
CA ARG A 161 3.92 -0.23 21.97
C ARG A 161 3.33 0.67 20.88
N ASP A 162 3.49 1.99 21.02
CA ASP A 162 3.07 2.92 19.99
C ASP A 162 3.88 2.73 18.71
N ALA A 163 5.20 2.57 18.80
CA ALA A 163 6.07 2.26 17.66
C ALA A 163 5.66 0.94 16.97
N GLU A 164 5.36 -0.12 17.74
CA GLU A 164 4.85 -1.39 17.21
C GLU A 164 3.52 -1.19 16.45
N ASN A 165 2.59 -0.40 16.99
CA ASN A 165 1.30 -0.14 16.35
C ASN A 165 1.44 0.69 15.07
N ARG A 166 2.32 1.72 15.07
CA ARG A 166 2.62 2.50 13.86
C ARG A 166 3.24 1.62 12.78
N ALA A 167 4.27 0.85 13.15
CA ALA A 167 4.93 -0.09 12.23
C ALA A 167 3.94 -1.11 11.66
N ALA A 168 3.04 -1.66 12.47
CA ALA A 168 2.03 -2.62 12.01
C ALA A 168 1.08 -2.00 10.97
N ARG A 169 0.63 -0.74 11.17
CA ARG A 169 -0.25 -0.06 10.22
C ARG A 169 0.46 0.22 8.89
N GLU A 170 1.68 0.74 8.93
CA GLU A 170 2.45 1.03 7.71
C GLU A 170 2.84 -0.25 6.97
N LEU A 171 3.23 -1.29 7.70
CA LEU A 171 3.56 -2.60 7.14
C LEU A 171 2.34 -3.24 6.47
N ALA A 172 1.14 -3.07 7.03
CA ALA A 172 -0.10 -3.56 6.45
C ALA A 172 -0.37 -2.93 5.06
N GLU A 173 -0.12 -1.62 4.91
CA GLU A 173 -0.28 -0.95 3.61
C GLU A 173 0.72 -1.49 2.57
N LEU A 174 1.98 -1.71 2.95
CA LEU A 174 2.97 -2.29 2.05
C LEU A 174 2.63 -3.73 1.65
N LEU A 175 2.19 -4.55 2.61
CA LEU A 175 1.79 -5.94 2.33
C LEU A 175 0.53 -5.98 1.47
N ARG A 176 -0.46 -5.10 1.72
CA ARG A 176 -1.64 -4.96 0.87
C ARG A 176 -1.27 -4.65 -0.57
N LEU A 177 -0.36 -3.70 -0.79
CA LEU A 177 0.12 -3.34 -2.12
C LEU A 177 0.81 -4.52 -2.81
N ASP A 178 1.69 -5.24 -2.09
CA ASP A 178 2.40 -6.41 -2.61
C ASP A 178 1.44 -7.54 -3.01
N VAL A 179 0.45 -7.83 -2.16
CA VAL A 179 -0.59 -8.84 -2.44
C VAL A 179 -1.42 -8.45 -3.65
N ALA A 180 -1.88 -7.19 -3.72
CA ALA A 180 -2.67 -6.67 -4.83
C ALA A 180 -1.93 -6.82 -6.17
N GLN A 181 -0.65 -6.44 -6.21
CA GLN A 181 0.18 -6.59 -7.41
C GLN A 181 0.34 -8.05 -7.86
N LYS A 182 0.48 -8.97 -6.90
CA LYS A 182 0.61 -10.41 -7.21
C LYS A 182 -0.70 -11.03 -7.67
N LEU A 183 -1.84 -10.63 -7.08
CA LEU A 183 -3.15 -11.07 -7.55
C LEU A 183 -3.43 -10.63 -8.99
N VAL A 184 -3.09 -9.39 -9.36
CA VAL A 184 -3.23 -8.90 -10.74
C VAL A 184 -2.39 -9.75 -11.71
N LYS A 185 -1.16 -10.10 -11.33
CA LYS A 185 -0.31 -10.98 -12.17
C LYS A 185 -0.87 -12.39 -12.33
N LEU A 186 -1.46 -12.96 -11.26
CA LEU A 186 -2.09 -14.27 -11.30
C LEU A 186 -3.34 -14.31 -12.18
N GLN A 187 -4.08 -13.20 -12.29
CA GLN A 187 -5.26 -13.09 -13.14
C GLN A 187 -4.92 -12.85 -14.62
N ALA A 188 -3.71 -12.35 -14.88
CA ALA A 188 -3.21 -12.08 -16.23
C ALA A 188 -2.45 -13.27 -16.87
N ALA A 189 -2.15 -14.33 -16.10
CA ALA A 189 -1.43 -15.53 -16.53
C ALA A 189 -2.39 -16.66 -16.90
#